data_3a41a73381cfeaead643f6758bbe3344
#
_entry.id   3a41a73381cfeaead643f6758bbe3344
#
_cell.length_a   1.000
_cell.length_b   1.000
_cell.length_c   1.000
_cell.angle_alpha   90.00
_cell.angle_beta   90.00
_cell.angle_gamma   90.00
#
_symmetry.space_group_name_H-M   'P 1'
#
loop_
_entity.id
_entity.type
_entity.pdbx_description
1 polymer ?
#
loop_
_entity_poly.entity_id
_entity_poly.type
_entity_poly.pdbx_seq_one_letter_code
_entity_poly.pdbx_strand_id
1 'polypeptide(L)'
;MTDKLVDLIGIGNLLESLVTEDVITCEERDQIIAKIAKENGIAEHEYKSPHIAGYGMSKREVLERVERRKSAVPQDKIPDDSYISLTEIARAHSEEAPGYVIQRWLRSENTLAFLNLWEKENNPNYRDSGYIELLEKKKTASFTLTPKLWIEQTKAIGIISKQGKAGGTFAHPMIAGEFASWIAPEFKMLLLKLSLNRTKLS
;
A
#
# COMPACT_ATOMS: atom_id res chain seq x y z
N MET A 1 -12.48 13.81 -13.90
CA MET A 1 -11.57 13.78 -12.75
C MET A 1 -10.18 13.70 -13.35
N THR A 2 -9.26 14.57 -12.99
CA THR A 2 -7.90 14.55 -13.55
C THR A 2 -7.15 13.33 -13.00
N ASP A 3 -6.20 12.75 -13.78
CA ASP A 3 -5.42 11.59 -13.36
C ASP A 3 -4.74 11.84 -11.98
N LYS A 4 -4.23 13.06 -11.79
CA LYS A 4 -3.62 13.52 -10.53
C LYS A 4 -4.56 13.45 -9.30
N LEU A 5 -5.86 13.66 -9.50
CA LEU A 5 -6.85 13.57 -8.42
C LEU A 5 -7.17 12.10 -8.07
N VAL A 6 -7.15 11.23 -9.08
CA VAL A 6 -7.28 9.77 -8.89
C VAL A 6 -6.10 9.24 -8.07
N ASP A 7 -4.90 9.71 -8.36
CA ASP A 7 -3.67 9.38 -7.63
C ASP A 7 -3.77 9.79 -6.16
N LEU A 8 -4.26 11.00 -5.91
CA LEU A 8 -4.45 11.51 -4.54
C LEU A 8 -5.47 10.67 -3.76
N ILE A 9 -6.51 10.14 -4.41
CA ILE A 9 -7.49 9.24 -3.78
C ILE A 9 -6.83 7.90 -3.39
N GLY A 10 -5.97 7.34 -4.24
CA GLY A 10 -5.23 6.11 -3.96
C GLY A 10 -4.33 6.24 -2.73
N ILE A 11 -3.54 7.32 -2.69
CA ILE A 11 -2.70 7.66 -1.53
C ILE A 11 -3.56 7.89 -0.29
N GLY A 12 -4.70 8.53 -0.43
CA GLY A 12 -5.59 8.80 0.65
C GLY A 12 -6.18 7.55 1.30
N ASN A 13 -6.52 6.55 0.54
CA ASN A 13 -6.99 5.27 1.07
C ASN A 13 -5.89 4.60 1.92
N LEU A 14 -4.62 4.69 1.50
CA LEU A 14 -3.48 4.25 2.30
C LEU A 14 -3.36 5.05 3.60
N LEU A 15 -3.48 6.37 3.53
CA LEU A 15 -3.40 7.24 4.71
C LEU A 15 -4.56 7.00 5.68
N GLU A 16 -5.78 6.73 5.20
CA GLU A 16 -6.91 6.32 6.04
C GLU A 16 -6.60 5.02 6.80
N SER A 17 -5.99 4.03 6.16
CA SER A 17 -5.58 2.79 6.84
C SER A 17 -4.53 3.06 7.91
N LEU A 18 -3.54 3.91 7.64
CA LEU A 18 -2.55 4.31 8.64
C LEU A 18 -3.17 5.06 9.84
N VAL A 19 -4.23 5.84 9.61
CA VAL A 19 -5.01 6.48 10.70
C VAL A 19 -5.76 5.43 11.52
N THR A 20 -6.36 4.42 10.89
CA THR A 20 -7.09 3.37 11.62
C THR A 20 -6.19 2.51 12.49
N GLU A 21 -4.94 2.33 12.08
CA GLU A 21 -3.90 1.56 12.81
C GLU A 21 -3.08 2.42 13.79
N ASP A 22 -3.48 3.67 14.05
CA ASP A 22 -2.75 4.60 14.93
C ASP A 22 -1.30 4.91 14.50
N VAL A 23 -0.97 4.68 13.23
CA VAL A 23 0.36 5.00 12.67
C VAL A 23 0.52 6.50 12.45
N ILE A 24 -0.53 7.17 11.98
CA ILE A 24 -0.60 8.63 11.83
C ILE A 24 -1.88 9.20 12.42
N THR A 25 -1.89 10.48 12.78
CA THR A 25 -3.09 11.21 13.20
C THR A 25 -3.90 11.70 11.99
N CYS A 26 -5.16 12.09 12.23
CA CYS A 26 -5.97 12.73 11.19
C CYS A 26 -5.37 14.04 10.68
N GLU A 27 -4.72 14.81 11.55
CA GLU A 27 -4.06 16.05 11.20
C GLU A 27 -2.83 15.81 10.32
N GLU A 28 -2.02 14.82 10.65
CA GLU A 28 -0.89 14.41 9.83
C GLU A 28 -1.34 13.93 8.44
N ARG A 29 -2.43 13.14 8.36
CA ARG A 29 -3.04 12.74 7.08
C ARG A 29 -3.41 13.96 6.24
N ASP A 30 -4.11 14.94 6.83
CA ASP A 30 -4.56 16.13 6.10
C ASP A 30 -3.39 17.00 5.62
N GLN A 31 -2.34 17.12 6.43
CA GLN A 31 -1.10 17.79 6.04
C GLN A 31 -0.40 17.08 4.86
N ILE A 32 -0.38 15.76 4.86
CA ILE A 32 0.18 14.93 3.79
C ILE A 32 -0.60 15.16 2.49
N ILE A 33 -1.93 15.07 2.54
CA ILE A 33 -2.81 15.29 1.39
C ILE A 33 -2.60 16.70 0.83
N ALA A 34 -2.64 17.71 1.67
CA ALA A 34 -2.46 19.11 1.27
C ALA A 34 -1.10 19.35 0.61
N LYS A 35 -0.04 18.74 1.12
CA LYS A 35 1.29 18.86 0.56
C LYS A 35 1.39 18.21 -0.81
N ILE A 36 0.94 16.96 -0.96
CA ILE A 36 0.94 16.23 -2.23
C ILE A 36 0.10 16.98 -3.26
N ALA A 37 -1.08 17.45 -2.88
CA ALA A 37 -1.96 18.22 -3.76
C ALA A 37 -1.26 19.49 -4.28
N LYS A 38 -0.60 20.25 -3.39
CA LYS A 38 0.14 21.45 -3.75
C LYS A 38 1.31 21.18 -4.71
N GLU A 39 2.09 20.13 -4.44
CA GLU A 39 3.22 19.73 -5.28
C GLU A 39 2.76 19.28 -6.69
N ASN A 40 1.54 18.75 -6.81
CA ASN A 40 0.92 18.34 -8.07
C ASN A 40 0.04 19.40 -8.73
N GLY A 41 -0.05 20.60 -8.16
CA GLY A 41 -0.84 21.71 -8.69
C GLY A 41 -2.36 21.48 -8.62
N ILE A 42 -2.83 20.68 -7.66
CA ILE A 42 -4.25 20.44 -7.38
C ILE A 42 -4.78 21.58 -6.53
N ALA A 43 -5.88 22.21 -6.94
CA ALA A 43 -6.46 23.34 -6.23
C ALA A 43 -7.09 22.92 -4.87
N GLU A 44 -7.09 23.84 -3.89
CA GLU A 44 -7.59 23.56 -2.54
C GLU A 44 -9.03 23.02 -2.51
N HIS A 45 -9.92 23.58 -3.33
CA HIS A 45 -11.31 23.16 -3.40
C HIS A 45 -11.51 21.75 -3.97
N GLU A 46 -10.51 21.23 -4.70
CA GLU A 46 -10.54 19.89 -5.27
C GLU A 46 -10.16 18.81 -4.24
N TYR A 47 -9.18 19.08 -3.36
CA TYR A 47 -8.71 18.06 -2.41
C TYR A 47 -9.27 18.23 -0.99
N LYS A 48 -9.70 19.46 -0.60
CA LYS A 48 -10.33 19.70 0.70
C LYS A 48 -11.77 19.19 0.73
N SER A 49 -11.94 17.89 0.55
CA SER A 49 -13.24 17.23 0.57
C SER A 49 -13.14 15.89 1.29
N PRO A 50 -14.12 15.54 2.13
CA PRO A 50 -14.18 14.21 2.76
C PRO A 50 -14.18 13.04 1.78
N HIS A 51 -14.60 13.29 0.52
CA HIS A 51 -14.56 12.27 -0.54
C HIS A 51 -13.14 12.01 -1.05
N ILE A 52 -12.23 12.95 -0.86
CA ILE A 52 -10.83 12.82 -1.22
C ILE A 52 -10.06 12.39 0.01
N ALA A 53 -9.79 11.09 0.10
CA ALA A 53 -8.92 10.54 1.12
C ALA A 53 -9.35 10.80 2.58
N GLY A 54 -10.63 11.05 2.82
CA GLY A 54 -11.14 11.38 4.15
C GLY A 54 -10.63 12.72 4.71
N TYR A 55 -10.22 13.66 3.86
CA TYR A 55 -9.72 14.98 4.29
C TYR A 55 -10.70 15.66 5.25
N GLY A 56 -10.20 16.15 6.40
CA GLY A 56 -11.00 16.80 7.43
C GLY A 56 -11.85 15.86 8.29
N MET A 57 -11.84 14.56 8.04
CA MET A 57 -12.59 13.59 8.85
C MET A 57 -11.83 13.27 10.15
N SER A 58 -12.58 13.13 11.24
CA SER A 58 -12.10 12.58 12.51
C SER A 58 -11.79 11.09 12.39
N LYS A 59 -11.01 10.54 13.33
CA LYS A 59 -10.71 9.10 13.36
C LYS A 59 -11.99 8.24 13.36
N ARG A 60 -13.02 8.66 14.12
CA ARG A 60 -14.30 7.94 14.17
C ARG A 60 -14.98 7.90 12.80
N GLU A 61 -15.04 9.02 12.09
CA GLU A 61 -15.63 9.09 10.75
C GLU A 61 -14.83 8.27 9.72
N VAL A 62 -13.50 8.24 9.83
CA VAL A 62 -12.64 7.38 9.01
C VAL A 62 -12.94 5.91 9.28
N LEU A 63 -13.04 5.50 10.55
CA LEU A 63 -13.40 4.13 10.92
C LEU A 63 -14.80 3.74 10.39
N GLU A 64 -15.80 4.59 10.57
CA GLU A 64 -17.15 4.36 10.04
C GLU A 64 -17.18 4.29 8.50
N ARG A 65 -16.33 5.03 7.82
CA ARG A 65 -16.18 5.00 6.36
C ARG A 65 -15.51 3.71 5.89
N VAL A 66 -14.47 3.28 6.57
CA VAL A 66 -13.79 2.01 6.31
C VAL A 66 -14.76 0.85 6.52
N GLU A 67 -15.52 0.84 7.63
CA GLU A 67 -16.55 -0.19 7.90
C GLU A 67 -17.68 -0.21 6.87
N ARG A 68 -18.14 0.95 6.40
CA ARG A 68 -19.14 1.02 5.33
C ARG A 68 -18.62 0.49 3.99
N ARG A 69 -17.33 0.71 3.67
CA ARG A 69 -16.73 0.10 2.50
C ARG A 69 -16.68 -1.42 2.64
N LYS A 70 -16.37 -1.93 3.83
CA LYS A 70 -16.37 -3.36 4.17
C LYS A 70 -17.76 -3.99 3.91
N SER A 71 -18.82 -3.33 4.33
CA SER A 71 -20.21 -3.83 4.19
C SER A 71 -20.75 -3.76 2.76
N ALA A 72 -20.18 -2.91 1.91
CA ALA A 72 -20.67 -2.67 0.55
C ALA A 72 -20.13 -3.65 -0.51
N VAL A 73 -19.17 -4.51 -0.16
CA VAL A 73 -18.55 -5.46 -1.09
C VAL A 73 -18.84 -6.89 -0.65
N PRO A 74 -19.29 -7.80 -1.56
CA PRO A 74 -19.50 -9.20 -1.23
C PRO A 74 -18.24 -9.84 -0.66
N GLN A 75 -18.32 -10.39 0.56
CA GLN A 75 -17.22 -10.92 1.36
C GLN A 75 -16.42 -12.05 0.68
N ASP A 76 -16.96 -12.65 -0.38
CA ASP A 76 -16.30 -13.69 -1.17
C ASP A 76 -15.29 -13.14 -2.18
N LYS A 77 -15.23 -11.80 -2.36
CA LYS A 77 -14.42 -11.15 -3.41
C LYS A 77 -13.26 -10.30 -2.93
N ILE A 78 -13.17 -9.99 -1.65
CA ILE A 78 -12.07 -9.20 -1.09
C ILE A 78 -11.41 -9.99 0.03
N PRO A 79 -10.07 -10.07 0.04
CA PRO A 79 -9.34 -10.46 1.23
C PRO A 79 -9.49 -9.34 2.24
N ASP A 80 -9.69 -9.68 3.50
CA ASP A 80 -9.75 -8.76 4.62
C ASP A 80 -9.62 -7.29 4.19
N ASP A 81 -10.66 -6.46 4.42
CA ASP A 81 -10.78 -5.07 3.93
C ASP A 81 -9.68 -4.10 4.39
N SER A 82 -8.71 -4.58 5.15
CA SER A 82 -7.48 -3.87 5.48
C SER A 82 -6.47 -3.85 4.32
N TYR A 83 -6.61 -4.73 3.30
CA TYR A 83 -5.63 -4.83 2.22
C TYR A 83 -5.79 -3.74 1.16
N ILE A 84 -4.66 -3.15 0.79
CA ILE A 84 -4.57 -2.01 -0.15
C ILE A 84 -4.14 -2.52 -1.51
N SER A 85 -4.74 -1.99 -2.58
CA SER A 85 -4.42 -2.36 -3.95
C SER A 85 -3.07 -1.80 -4.39
N LEU A 86 -2.05 -2.65 -4.48
CA LEU A 86 -0.78 -2.30 -5.11
C LEU A 86 -0.95 -2.00 -6.61
N THR A 87 -1.94 -2.62 -7.24
CA THR A 87 -2.26 -2.39 -8.65
C THR A 87 -2.72 -0.95 -8.89
N GLU A 88 -3.55 -0.40 -8.00
CA GLU A 88 -3.99 1.00 -8.10
C GLU A 88 -2.85 1.98 -7.80
N ILE A 89 -2.02 1.69 -6.77
CA ILE A 89 -0.84 2.49 -6.48
C ILE A 89 0.11 2.51 -7.69
N ALA A 90 0.36 1.36 -8.32
CA ALA A 90 1.22 1.29 -9.50
C ALA A 90 0.66 2.08 -10.69
N ARG A 91 -0.65 2.02 -10.95
CA ARG A 91 -1.31 2.83 -11.99
C ARG A 91 -1.17 4.32 -11.76
N ALA A 92 -1.29 4.73 -10.50
CA ALA A 92 -1.22 6.13 -10.12
C ALA A 92 0.18 6.75 -10.34
N HIS A 93 1.23 5.95 -10.24
CA HIS A 93 2.61 6.42 -10.22
C HIS A 93 3.48 5.96 -11.40
N SER A 94 2.93 5.21 -12.35
CA SER A 94 3.70 4.68 -13.48
C SER A 94 2.84 4.50 -14.72
N GLU A 95 3.38 4.90 -15.88
CA GLU A 95 2.79 4.61 -17.20
C GLU A 95 2.97 3.13 -17.59
N GLU A 96 3.84 2.40 -16.90
CA GLU A 96 4.08 0.98 -17.14
C GLU A 96 2.90 0.13 -16.64
N ALA A 97 2.74 -1.06 -17.22
CA ALA A 97 1.73 -2.01 -16.76
C ALA A 97 1.93 -2.34 -15.26
N PRO A 98 0.90 -2.21 -14.41
CA PRO A 98 1.02 -2.37 -12.95
C PRO A 98 1.66 -3.69 -12.53
N GLY A 99 1.36 -4.79 -13.23
CA GLY A 99 1.96 -6.09 -12.96
C GLY A 99 3.48 -6.10 -13.14
N TYR A 100 4.01 -5.35 -14.12
CA TYR A 100 5.45 -5.23 -14.35
C TYR A 100 6.12 -4.41 -13.25
N VAL A 101 5.49 -3.33 -12.82
CA VAL A 101 5.99 -2.49 -11.71
C VAL A 101 6.08 -3.30 -10.42
N ILE A 102 5.03 -4.06 -10.09
CA ILE A 102 5.01 -4.93 -8.90
C ILE A 102 6.06 -6.04 -8.99
N GLN A 103 6.25 -6.65 -10.15
CA GLN A 103 7.32 -7.64 -10.35
C GLN A 103 8.71 -7.03 -10.19
N ARG A 104 8.94 -5.80 -10.66
CA ARG A 104 10.20 -5.08 -10.49
C ARG A 104 10.48 -4.78 -9.02
N TRP A 105 9.47 -4.38 -8.26
CA TRP A 105 9.56 -4.20 -6.82
C TRP A 105 9.93 -5.51 -6.10
N LEU A 106 9.29 -6.62 -6.43
CA LEU A 106 9.60 -7.95 -5.89
C LEU A 106 11.00 -8.47 -6.26
N ARG A 107 11.66 -7.88 -7.26
CA ARG A 107 13.06 -8.21 -7.59
C ARG A 107 14.07 -7.61 -6.62
N SER A 108 13.70 -6.58 -5.87
CA SER A 108 14.57 -5.96 -4.88
C SER A 108 14.87 -6.94 -3.73
N GLU A 109 16.13 -7.03 -3.32
CA GLU A 109 16.52 -7.84 -2.16
C GLU A 109 15.98 -7.27 -0.86
N ASN A 110 15.99 -5.94 -0.75
CA ASN A 110 15.42 -5.25 0.41
C ASN A 110 13.92 -5.50 0.54
N THR A 111 13.19 -5.48 -0.56
CA THR A 111 11.76 -5.83 -0.57
C THR A 111 11.52 -7.25 -0.08
N LEU A 112 12.26 -8.22 -0.61
CA LEU A 112 12.12 -9.61 -0.22
C LEU A 112 12.49 -9.84 1.26
N ALA A 113 13.55 -9.17 1.73
CA ALA A 113 13.91 -9.22 3.14
C ALA A 113 12.84 -8.62 4.05
N PHE A 114 12.24 -7.49 3.64
CA PHE A 114 11.14 -6.85 4.37
C PHE A 114 9.90 -7.76 4.41
N LEU A 115 9.50 -8.32 3.28
CA LEU A 115 8.37 -9.25 3.20
C LEU A 115 8.60 -10.50 4.08
N ASN A 116 9.81 -11.05 4.06
CA ASN A 116 10.18 -12.19 4.89
C ASN A 116 10.09 -11.84 6.40
N LEU A 117 10.56 -10.67 6.81
CA LEU A 117 10.45 -10.21 8.20
C LEU A 117 8.98 -10.06 8.59
N TRP A 118 8.19 -9.36 7.78
CA TRP A 118 6.78 -9.14 8.05
C TRP A 118 6.00 -10.47 8.18
N GLU A 119 6.22 -11.40 7.26
CA GLU A 119 5.57 -12.72 7.28
C GLU A 119 5.96 -13.53 8.54
N LYS A 120 7.24 -13.49 8.94
CA LYS A 120 7.70 -14.18 10.16
C LYS A 120 7.03 -13.63 11.42
N GLU A 121 6.75 -12.34 11.47
CA GLU A 121 6.10 -11.71 12.63
C GLU A 121 4.58 -11.93 12.64
N ASN A 122 3.93 -11.99 11.48
CA ASN A 122 2.47 -11.91 11.38
C ASN A 122 1.81 -13.20 10.86
N ASN A 123 2.58 -14.17 10.36
CA ASN A 123 2.07 -15.39 9.72
C ASN A 123 2.61 -16.67 10.38
N PRO A 124 1.86 -17.30 11.27
CA PRO A 124 2.30 -18.54 11.95
C PRO A 124 2.48 -19.74 10.98
N ASN A 125 1.91 -19.66 9.77
CA ASN A 125 2.02 -20.70 8.76
C ASN A 125 3.05 -20.39 7.67
N TYR A 126 3.87 -19.34 7.87
CA TYR A 126 4.86 -18.91 6.89
C TYR A 126 5.94 -19.99 6.63
N ARG A 127 6.26 -20.18 5.38
CA ARG A 127 7.27 -21.16 4.92
C ARG A 127 8.59 -20.46 4.60
N ASP A 128 9.46 -20.33 5.59
CA ASP A 128 10.80 -19.73 5.44
C ASP A 128 11.67 -20.51 4.43
N SER A 129 11.53 -21.85 4.36
CA SER A 129 12.20 -22.65 3.34
C SER A 129 11.83 -22.26 1.91
N GLY A 130 10.56 -21.87 1.68
CA GLY A 130 10.11 -21.35 0.39
C GLY A 130 10.78 -20.04 0.01
N TYR A 131 11.00 -19.15 0.99
CA TYR A 131 11.77 -17.92 0.78
C TYR A 131 13.22 -18.20 0.36
N ILE A 132 13.90 -19.13 1.05
CA ILE A 132 15.27 -19.54 0.70
C ILE A 132 15.33 -20.11 -0.72
N GLU A 133 14.38 -20.99 -1.09
CA GLU A 133 14.28 -21.54 -2.45
C GLU A 133 14.10 -20.45 -3.52
N LEU A 134 13.28 -19.41 -3.23
CA LEU A 134 13.08 -18.29 -4.14
C LEU A 134 14.34 -17.44 -4.32
N LEU A 135 15.12 -17.23 -3.26
CA LEU A 135 16.41 -16.53 -3.34
C LEU A 135 17.39 -17.30 -4.20
N GLU A 136 17.46 -18.62 -4.09
CA GLU A 136 18.33 -19.46 -4.95
C GLU A 136 17.89 -19.40 -6.41
N LYS A 137 16.60 -19.52 -6.70
CA LYS A 137 16.06 -19.40 -8.06
C LYS A 137 16.31 -18.03 -8.67
N LYS A 138 16.28 -16.97 -7.87
CA LYS A 138 16.53 -15.59 -8.31
C LYS A 138 17.95 -15.38 -8.86
N LYS A 139 18.91 -16.21 -8.50
CA LYS A 139 20.28 -16.16 -9.05
C LYS A 139 20.31 -16.52 -10.54
N THR A 140 19.27 -17.15 -11.07
CA THR A 140 19.17 -17.50 -12.49
C THR A 140 18.57 -16.34 -13.30
N ALA A 141 19.20 -15.98 -14.42
CA ALA A 141 18.84 -14.81 -15.23
C ALA A 141 17.41 -14.86 -15.81
N SER A 142 16.85 -16.05 -16.00
CA SER A 142 15.50 -16.27 -16.56
C SER A 142 14.38 -16.26 -15.51
N PHE A 143 14.71 -16.21 -14.22
CA PHE A 143 13.70 -16.29 -13.17
C PHE A 143 12.94 -14.98 -12.98
N THR A 144 11.61 -15.07 -13.01
CA THR A 144 10.72 -13.93 -12.71
C THR A 144 9.87 -14.27 -11.50
N LEU A 145 10.03 -13.50 -10.43
CA LEU A 145 9.19 -13.60 -9.25
C LEU A 145 7.89 -12.82 -9.46
N THR A 146 6.76 -13.50 -9.28
CA THR A 146 5.43 -12.90 -9.31
C THR A 146 4.79 -12.94 -7.93
N PRO A 147 3.80 -12.08 -7.62
CA PRO A 147 3.04 -12.16 -6.37
C PRO A 147 2.45 -13.56 -6.13
N LYS A 148 1.89 -14.18 -7.17
CA LYS A 148 1.34 -15.54 -7.09
C LYS A 148 2.39 -16.54 -6.66
N LEU A 149 3.56 -16.53 -7.30
CA LEU A 149 4.65 -17.45 -6.97
C LEU A 149 5.19 -17.24 -5.54
N TRP A 150 5.30 -15.98 -5.10
CA TRP A 150 5.63 -15.65 -3.72
C TRP A 150 4.66 -16.32 -2.74
N ILE A 151 3.35 -16.12 -2.93
CA ILE A 151 2.29 -16.68 -2.08
C ILE A 151 2.34 -18.21 -2.05
N GLU A 152 2.45 -18.85 -3.21
CA GLU A 152 2.44 -20.31 -3.33
C GLU A 152 3.66 -20.97 -2.66
N GLN A 153 4.84 -20.38 -2.82
CA GLN A 153 6.08 -20.94 -2.28
C GLN A 153 6.22 -20.71 -0.78
N THR A 154 5.82 -19.55 -0.29
CA THR A 154 6.05 -19.14 1.10
C THR A 154 4.81 -19.28 2.00
N LYS A 155 3.63 -19.56 1.45
CA LYS A 155 2.33 -19.46 2.13
C LYS A 155 2.11 -18.05 2.73
N ALA A 156 2.59 -17.04 2.04
CA ALA A 156 2.45 -15.65 2.45
C ALA A 156 0.99 -15.24 2.58
N ILE A 157 0.71 -14.43 3.60
CA ILE A 157 -0.60 -13.79 3.82
C ILE A 157 -0.56 -12.30 3.57
N GLY A 158 0.61 -11.66 3.70
CA GLY A 158 0.75 -10.20 3.58
C GLY A 158 0.50 -9.64 2.17
N ILE A 159 0.54 -10.50 1.15
CA ILE A 159 0.20 -10.15 -0.25
C ILE A 159 -0.84 -11.12 -0.76
N ILE A 160 -1.81 -10.60 -1.52
CA ILE A 160 -2.86 -11.40 -2.16
C ILE A 160 -2.91 -11.06 -3.65
N SER A 161 -3.04 -12.10 -4.48
CA SER A 161 -3.14 -11.95 -5.93
C SER A 161 -4.46 -12.55 -6.42
N LYS A 162 -5.30 -11.72 -7.03
CA LYS A 162 -6.58 -12.13 -7.63
C LYS A 162 -6.51 -12.01 -9.15
N GLN A 163 -7.07 -13.00 -9.84
CA GLN A 163 -7.20 -12.99 -11.30
C GLN A 163 -8.58 -12.47 -11.72
N GLY A 164 -8.69 -12.04 -12.98
CA GLY A 164 -9.94 -11.61 -13.60
C GLY A 164 -10.08 -10.10 -13.77
N LYS A 165 -11.23 -9.67 -14.30
CA LYS A 165 -11.50 -8.25 -14.68
C LYS A 165 -11.45 -7.28 -13.49
N ALA A 166 -11.82 -7.74 -12.31
CA ALA A 166 -11.69 -7.02 -11.03
C ALA A 166 -10.51 -7.54 -10.19
N GLY A 167 -9.55 -8.20 -10.84
CA GLY A 167 -8.36 -8.74 -10.20
C GLY A 167 -7.30 -7.69 -9.94
N GLY A 168 -6.25 -8.11 -9.25
CA GLY A 168 -5.11 -7.25 -8.90
C GLY A 168 -4.25 -7.87 -7.83
N THR A 169 -3.24 -7.14 -7.44
CA THR A 169 -2.39 -7.46 -6.28
C THR A 169 -2.74 -6.52 -5.15
N PHE A 170 -3.00 -7.08 -3.99
CA PHE A 170 -3.35 -6.37 -2.76
C PHE A 170 -2.34 -6.73 -1.68
N ALA A 171 -2.09 -5.83 -0.73
CA ALA A 171 -1.16 -6.07 0.35
C ALA A 171 -1.63 -5.45 1.67
N HIS A 172 -1.18 -6.03 2.77
CA HIS A 172 -1.33 -5.44 4.10
C HIS A 172 -0.82 -3.99 4.11
N PRO A 173 -1.42 -3.05 4.87
CA PRO A 173 -1.06 -1.63 4.86
C PRO A 173 0.43 -1.33 5.02
N MET A 174 1.14 -2.04 5.92
CA MET A 174 2.59 -1.88 6.07
C MET A 174 3.36 -2.24 4.80
N ILE A 175 2.96 -3.32 4.12
CA ILE A 175 3.58 -3.76 2.86
C ILE A 175 3.23 -2.79 1.72
N ALA A 176 2.00 -2.32 1.67
CA ALA A 176 1.58 -1.30 0.72
C ALA A 176 2.31 0.03 0.94
N GLY A 177 2.58 0.41 2.19
CA GLY A 177 3.38 1.58 2.55
C GLY A 177 4.83 1.44 2.11
N GLU A 178 5.44 0.27 2.22
CA GLU A 178 6.78 -0.02 1.69
C GLU A 178 6.79 0.09 0.16
N PHE A 179 5.80 -0.50 -0.52
CA PHE A 179 5.65 -0.39 -1.98
C PHE A 179 5.48 1.06 -2.43
N ALA A 180 4.60 1.83 -1.76
CA ALA A 180 4.41 3.25 -2.05
C ALA A 180 5.71 4.05 -1.82
N SER A 181 6.48 3.73 -0.79
CA SER A 181 7.78 4.34 -0.50
C SER A 181 8.84 3.99 -1.54
N TRP A 182 8.75 2.81 -2.16
CA TRP A 182 9.64 2.37 -3.21
C TRP A 182 9.33 3.06 -4.55
N ILE A 183 8.04 3.21 -4.89
CA ILE A 183 7.62 3.80 -6.17
C ILE A 183 7.62 5.33 -6.15
N ALA A 184 7.38 5.95 -4.98
CA ALA A 184 7.30 7.40 -4.79
C ALA A 184 8.29 7.85 -3.69
N PRO A 185 9.52 8.30 -4.05
CA PRO A 185 10.52 8.78 -3.07
C PRO A 185 10.01 9.94 -2.21
N GLU A 186 9.11 10.77 -2.73
CA GLU A 186 8.46 11.87 -2.02
C GLU A 186 7.62 11.37 -0.85
N PHE A 187 6.88 10.29 -1.06
CA PHE A 187 6.09 9.63 -0.02
C PHE A 187 7.00 9.06 1.07
N LYS A 188 8.10 8.40 0.69
CA LYS A 188 9.11 7.91 1.63
C LYS A 188 9.70 9.04 2.48
N MET A 189 10.10 10.15 1.84
CA MET A 189 10.64 11.32 2.54
C MET A 189 9.65 11.87 3.56
N LEU A 190 8.38 11.88 3.22
CA LEU A 190 7.31 12.35 4.08
C LEU A 190 7.12 11.45 5.31
N LEU A 191 7.06 10.12 5.12
CA LEU A 191 6.97 9.16 6.23
C LEU A 191 8.15 9.32 7.21
N LEU A 192 9.38 9.47 6.69
CA LEU A 192 10.57 9.67 7.51
C LEU A 192 10.50 10.99 8.30
N LYS A 193 10.03 12.08 7.70
CA LYS A 193 9.85 13.36 8.40
C LYS A 193 8.82 13.26 9.53
N LEU A 194 7.71 12.58 9.30
CA LEU A 194 6.69 12.35 10.33
C LEU A 194 7.24 11.53 11.49
N SER A 195 7.96 10.45 11.20
CA SER A 195 8.62 9.60 12.20
C SER A 195 9.59 10.40 13.09
N LEU A 196 10.42 11.25 12.48
CA LEU A 196 11.39 12.10 13.21
C LEU A 196 10.70 13.17 14.06
N ASN A 197 9.58 13.70 13.65
CA ASN A 197 8.84 14.70 14.43
C ASN A 197 8.17 14.07 15.67
N ARG A 198 7.69 12.85 15.58
CA ARG A 198 7.14 12.11 16.73
C ARG A 198 8.18 11.87 17.83
N THR A 199 9.41 11.52 17.45
CA THR A 199 10.51 11.28 18.42
C THR A 199 10.95 12.55 19.14
N LYS A 200 10.62 13.76 18.66
CA LYS A 200 10.94 15.02 19.30
C LYS A 200 9.86 15.50 20.29
N LEU A 201 8.68 14.87 20.29
CA LEU A 201 7.53 15.24 21.13
C LEU A 201 7.29 14.24 22.27
N SER A 202 8.06 13.17 22.35
CA SER A 202 8.12 12.21 23.45
C SER A 202 9.38 12.42 24.29
#